data_5e2d2ee1ad438b99b326ed610c942559
#
_entry.id   5e2d2ee1ad438b99b326ed610c942559
#
_cell.length_a   1.000
_cell.length_b   1.000
_cell.length_c   1.000
_cell.angle_alpha   90.00
_cell.angle_beta   90.00
_cell.angle_gamma   90.00
#
_symmetry.space_group_name_H-M   'P 1'
#
loop_
_entity.id
_entity.type
_entity.pdbx_description
1 polymer ?
#
loop_
_entity_poly.entity_id
_entity_poly.type
_entity_poly.pdbx_seq_one_letter_code
_entity_poly.pdbx_strand_id
1 'polypeptide(L)'
;MEYVNLVFEEVYKILFLLVPVLVSVAMIVWLDRRVWAFVQKRQGPNVVGPFGLLQSLADALKYIFKEIIIPASSNKIIFILAPIITMTLALIAWAVIPFGEEQVLANINVGILYIFAVSSLGVYGIIMGGWASNSKYPFLGSIRS
;
A
#
# COMPACT_ATOMS: atom_id res chain seq x y z
N MET A 1 -29.99 -10.46 -13.53
CA MET A 1 -28.88 -10.25 -14.50
C MET A 1 -28.34 -8.82 -14.46
N GLU A 2 -29.19 -7.82 -14.33
CA GLU A 2 -28.80 -6.40 -14.31
C GLU A 2 -27.84 -6.04 -13.16
N TYR A 3 -28.13 -6.49 -11.94
CA TYR A 3 -27.24 -6.29 -10.77
C TYR A 3 -25.88 -6.96 -10.93
N VAL A 4 -25.82 -8.10 -11.60
CA VAL A 4 -24.57 -8.82 -11.83
C VAL A 4 -23.67 -8.02 -12.80
N ASN A 5 -24.26 -7.45 -13.85
CA ASN A 5 -23.54 -6.62 -14.80
C ASN A 5 -23.02 -5.33 -14.17
N LEU A 6 -23.81 -4.68 -13.30
CA LEU A 6 -23.38 -3.50 -12.54
C LEU A 6 -22.17 -3.81 -11.63
N VAL A 7 -22.22 -4.94 -10.92
CA VAL A 7 -21.09 -5.36 -10.08
C VAL A 7 -19.84 -5.64 -10.93
N PHE A 8 -19.98 -6.28 -12.08
CA PHE A 8 -18.85 -6.53 -12.98
C PHE A 8 -18.24 -5.24 -13.52
N GLU A 9 -19.04 -4.24 -13.88
CA GLU A 9 -18.55 -2.94 -14.35
C GLU A 9 -17.77 -2.21 -13.26
N GLU A 10 -18.27 -2.19 -12.03
CA GLU A 10 -17.57 -1.54 -10.90
C GLU A 10 -16.26 -2.28 -10.54
N VAL A 11 -16.27 -3.60 -10.52
CA VAL A 11 -15.06 -4.40 -10.30
C VAL A 11 -14.03 -4.16 -11.41
N TYR A 12 -14.46 -4.07 -12.67
CA TYR A 12 -13.59 -3.75 -13.80
C TYR A 12 -12.95 -2.37 -13.65
N LYS A 13 -13.71 -1.34 -13.30
CA LYS A 13 -13.20 0.01 -13.06
C LYS A 13 -12.14 0.02 -11.93
N ILE A 14 -12.44 -0.67 -10.82
CA ILE A 14 -11.51 -0.80 -9.69
C ILE A 14 -10.21 -1.49 -10.14
N LEU A 15 -10.28 -2.60 -10.87
CA LEU A 15 -9.10 -3.31 -11.34
C LEU A 15 -8.31 -2.49 -12.36
N PHE A 16 -8.98 -1.78 -13.25
CA PHE A 16 -8.34 -0.89 -14.24
C PHE A 16 -7.55 0.24 -13.56
N LEU A 17 -8.00 0.71 -12.43
CA LEU A 17 -7.29 1.67 -11.59
C LEU A 17 -6.15 1.02 -10.80
N LEU A 18 -6.43 -0.08 -10.12
CA LEU A 18 -5.56 -0.68 -9.12
C LEU A 18 -4.31 -1.33 -9.76
N VAL A 19 -4.47 -1.99 -10.92
CA VAL A 19 -3.35 -2.65 -11.59
C VAL A 19 -2.26 -1.69 -12.05
N PRO A 20 -2.53 -0.57 -12.74
CA PRO A 20 -1.51 0.41 -13.11
C PRO A 20 -0.83 1.05 -11.88
N VAL A 21 -1.58 1.29 -10.80
CA VAL A 21 -1.02 1.83 -9.56
C VAL A 21 -0.03 0.84 -8.95
N LEU A 22 -0.39 -0.44 -8.84
CA LEU A 22 0.51 -1.47 -8.31
C LEU A 22 1.76 -1.65 -9.18
N VAL A 23 1.62 -1.61 -10.50
CA VAL A 23 2.75 -1.67 -11.44
C VAL A 23 3.66 -0.45 -11.24
N SER A 24 3.07 0.74 -11.12
CA SER A 24 3.84 1.98 -10.89
C SER A 24 4.62 1.92 -9.57
N VAL A 25 4.00 1.43 -8.50
CA VAL A 25 4.67 1.21 -7.21
C VAL A 25 5.83 0.22 -7.34
N ALA A 26 5.63 -0.89 -8.04
CA ALA A 26 6.69 -1.88 -8.29
C ALA A 26 7.89 -1.28 -9.06
N MET A 27 7.60 -0.42 -10.03
CA MET A 27 8.63 0.30 -10.81
C MET A 27 9.37 1.34 -9.96
N ILE A 28 8.66 2.08 -9.11
CA ILE A 28 9.27 3.06 -8.19
C ILE A 28 10.20 2.35 -7.21
N VAL A 29 9.78 1.24 -6.61
CA VAL A 29 10.62 0.45 -5.69
C VAL A 29 11.87 -0.08 -6.39
N TRP A 30 11.76 -0.52 -7.64
CA TRP A 30 12.91 -0.96 -8.43
C TRP A 30 13.87 0.21 -8.72
N LEU A 31 13.34 1.39 -9.12
CA LEU A 31 14.12 2.60 -9.36
C LEU A 31 14.85 3.06 -8.09
N ASP A 32 14.14 3.12 -6.97
CA ASP A 32 14.70 3.52 -5.68
C ASP A 32 15.92 2.68 -5.31
N ARG A 33 15.80 1.35 -5.39
CA ARG A 33 16.92 0.43 -5.15
C ARG A 33 18.10 0.63 -6.09
N ARG A 34 17.85 0.99 -7.36
CA ARG A 34 18.91 1.28 -8.33
C ARG A 34 19.62 2.59 -8.06
N VAL A 35 18.86 3.64 -7.74
CA VAL A 35 19.40 4.94 -7.39
C VAL A 35 20.27 4.84 -6.14
N TRP A 36 19.80 4.18 -5.09
CA TRP A 36 20.58 3.94 -3.87
C TRP A 36 21.85 3.11 -4.15
N ALA A 37 21.75 2.09 -4.97
CA ALA A 37 22.93 1.30 -5.36
C ALA A 37 23.97 2.14 -6.09
N PHE A 38 23.54 3.00 -7.01
CA PHE A 38 24.41 3.92 -7.73
C PHE A 38 25.13 4.91 -6.79
N VAL A 39 24.39 5.52 -5.87
CA VAL A 39 24.96 6.45 -4.87
C VAL A 39 25.97 5.72 -3.96
N GLN A 40 25.67 4.49 -3.58
CA GLN A 40 26.54 3.66 -2.76
C GLN A 40 27.67 2.96 -3.54
N LYS A 41 27.84 3.25 -4.83
CA LYS A 41 28.83 2.62 -5.71
C LYS A 41 28.81 1.09 -5.72
N ARG A 42 27.59 0.51 -5.65
CA ARG A 42 27.35 -0.94 -5.74
C ARG A 42 26.36 -1.27 -6.86
N GLN A 43 26.33 -2.54 -7.27
CA GLN A 43 25.33 -2.98 -8.26
C GLN A 43 23.94 -3.11 -7.61
N GLY A 44 22.93 -2.55 -8.28
CA GLY A 44 21.52 -2.73 -7.93
C GLY A 44 20.98 -4.11 -8.38
N PRO A 45 19.67 -4.34 -8.21
CA PRO A 45 19.04 -5.58 -8.65
C PRO A 45 19.27 -5.82 -10.15
N ASN A 46 19.86 -6.95 -10.52
CA ASN A 46 20.17 -7.29 -11.92
C ASN A 46 19.93 -8.76 -12.29
N VAL A 47 19.60 -9.63 -11.31
CA VAL A 47 19.54 -11.08 -11.49
C VAL A 47 18.15 -11.56 -11.90
N VAL A 48 17.08 -11.00 -11.30
CA VAL A 48 15.69 -11.46 -11.53
C VAL A 48 15.08 -10.71 -12.71
N GLY A 49 15.03 -11.37 -13.88
CA GLY A 49 14.56 -10.81 -15.13
C GLY A 49 15.52 -9.81 -15.78
N PRO A 50 15.18 -9.25 -16.95
CA PRO A 50 16.01 -8.27 -17.63
C PRO A 50 16.23 -7.05 -16.73
N PHE A 51 17.49 -6.71 -16.47
CA PHE A 51 17.86 -5.57 -15.61
C PHE A 51 17.27 -5.60 -14.18
N GLY A 52 16.82 -6.77 -13.68
CA GLY A 52 16.23 -6.91 -12.35
C GLY A 52 14.81 -6.32 -12.22
N LEU A 53 14.09 -6.11 -13.32
CA LEU A 53 12.73 -5.54 -13.31
C LEU A 53 11.71 -6.40 -12.55
N LEU A 54 11.88 -7.73 -12.61
CA LEU A 54 11.00 -8.66 -11.91
C LEU A 54 11.31 -8.82 -10.41
N GLN A 55 12.34 -8.14 -9.90
CA GLN A 55 12.70 -8.23 -8.48
C GLN A 55 11.58 -7.76 -7.56
N SER A 56 10.88 -6.68 -7.90
CA SER A 56 9.75 -6.18 -7.09
C SER A 56 8.60 -7.19 -7.04
N LEU A 57 8.34 -7.91 -8.14
CA LEU A 57 7.33 -8.97 -8.18
C LEU A 57 7.75 -10.18 -7.33
N ALA A 58 9.00 -10.59 -7.43
CA ALA A 58 9.55 -11.69 -6.63
C ALA A 58 9.48 -11.38 -5.13
N ASP A 59 9.77 -10.13 -4.74
CA ASP A 59 9.66 -9.68 -3.37
C ASP A 59 8.20 -9.65 -2.89
N ALA A 60 7.25 -9.24 -3.73
CA ALA A 60 5.83 -9.29 -3.40
C ALA A 60 5.35 -10.73 -3.15
N LEU A 61 5.71 -11.67 -4.03
CA LEU A 61 5.39 -13.10 -3.85
C LEU A 61 6.00 -13.66 -2.57
N LYS A 62 7.26 -13.32 -2.28
CA LYS A 62 7.92 -13.72 -1.04
C LYS A 62 7.16 -13.25 0.21
N TYR A 63 6.63 -12.02 0.21
CA TYR A 63 5.87 -11.51 1.35
C TYR A 63 4.51 -12.19 1.51
N ILE A 64 3.85 -12.60 0.42
CA ILE A 64 2.58 -13.32 0.47
C ILE A 64 2.75 -14.71 1.12
N PHE A 65 3.85 -15.40 0.81
CA PHE A 65 4.12 -16.76 1.33
C PHE A 65 4.90 -16.78 2.65
N LYS A 66 5.28 -15.62 3.18
CA LYS A 66 6.03 -15.54 4.42
C LYS A 66 5.13 -15.71 5.64
N GLU A 67 5.61 -16.45 6.64
CA GLU A 67 4.93 -16.59 7.93
C GLU A 67 4.79 -15.24 8.66
N ILE A 68 3.62 -15.02 9.24
CA ILE A 68 3.34 -13.84 10.05
C ILE A 68 3.90 -14.08 11.45
N ILE A 69 4.93 -13.33 11.82
CA ILE A 69 5.53 -13.39 13.17
C ILE A 69 4.85 -12.35 14.05
N ILE A 70 4.16 -12.82 15.08
CA ILE A 70 3.48 -11.97 16.07
C ILE A 70 4.29 -12.02 17.37
N PRO A 71 4.76 -10.88 17.92
CA PRO A 71 5.47 -10.84 19.19
C PRO A 71 4.64 -11.43 20.33
N ALA A 72 5.25 -12.21 21.22
CA ALA A 72 4.55 -12.93 22.28
C ALA A 72 3.81 -12.00 23.26
N SER A 73 4.35 -10.80 23.50
CA SER A 73 3.78 -9.79 24.40
C SER A 73 2.80 -8.82 23.72
N SER A 74 2.54 -8.97 22.40
CA SER A 74 1.70 -8.05 21.64
C SER A 74 0.22 -8.35 21.78
N ASN A 75 -0.63 -7.32 21.60
CA ASN A 75 -2.05 -7.50 21.37
C ASN A 75 -2.27 -7.97 19.93
N LYS A 76 -2.50 -9.28 19.74
CA LYS A 76 -2.56 -9.94 18.43
C LYS A 76 -3.60 -9.32 17.49
N ILE A 77 -4.79 -9.00 18.02
CA ILE A 77 -5.89 -8.47 17.21
C ILE A 77 -5.53 -7.09 16.65
N ILE A 78 -5.09 -6.17 17.50
CA ILE A 78 -4.76 -4.81 17.09
C ILE A 78 -3.52 -4.82 16.19
N PHE A 79 -2.54 -5.69 16.47
CA PHE A 79 -1.32 -5.82 15.68
C PHE A 79 -1.59 -6.24 14.23
N ILE A 80 -2.57 -7.13 14.01
CA ILE A 80 -2.98 -7.56 12.66
C ILE A 80 -3.89 -6.52 12.00
N LEU A 81 -4.79 -5.87 12.76
CA LEU A 81 -5.71 -4.87 12.22
C LEU A 81 -4.99 -3.59 11.77
N ALA A 82 -3.94 -3.19 12.45
CA ALA A 82 -3.23 -1.94 12.16
C ALA A 82 -2.76 -1.83 10.70
N PRO A 83 -2.00 -2.77 10.13
CA PRO A 83 -1.60 -2.71 8.73
C PRO A 83 -2.79 -2.83 7.76
N ILE A 84 -3.83 -3.59 8.11
CA ILE A 84 -5.04 -3.72 7.30
C ILE A 84 -5.75 -2.36 7.20
N ILE A 85 -5.92 -1.66 8.30
CA ILE A 85 -6.52 -0.32 8.33
C ILE A 85 -5.71 0.65 7.48
N THR A 86 -4.39 0.71 7.66
CA THR A 86 -3.51 1.61 6.90
C THR A 86 -3.61 1.33 5.40
N MET A 87 -3.54 0.06 5.00
CA MET A 87 -3.64 -0.34 3.60
C MET A 87 -5.02 -0.02 3.01
N THR A 88 -6.10 -0.32 3.73
CA THR A 88 -7.47 -0.04 3.28
C THR A 88 -7.70 1.45 3.08
N LEU A 89 -7.26 2.29 4.02
CA LEU A 89 -7.38 3.73 3.91
C LEU A 89 -6.55 4.29 2.74
N ALA A 90 -5.35 3.78 2.52
CA ALA A 90 -4.53 4.15 1.37
C ALA A 90 -5.23 3.81 0.03
N LEU A 91 -5.87 2.64 -0.09
CA LEU A 91 -6.62 2.26 -1.29
C LEU A 91 -7.89 3.11 -1.47
N ILE A 92 -8.62 3.39 -0.40
CA ILE A 92 -9.83 4.22 -0.42
C ILE A 92 -9.51 5.66 -0.88
N ALA A 93 -8.35 6.20 -0.54
CA ALA A 93 -7.94 7.53 -0.97
C ALA A 93 -7.86 7.65 -2.51
N TRP A 94 -7.57 6.57 -3.22
CA TRP A 94 -7.53 6.55 -4.68
C TRP A 94 -8.91 6.66 -5.36
N ALA A 95 -9.99 6.39 -4.63
CA ALA A 95 -11.34 6.41 -5.20
C ALA A 95 -11.77 7.78 -5.76
N VAL A 96 -11.17 8.87 -5.27
CA VAL A 96 -11.54 10.26 -5.62
C VAL A 96 -10.57 10.86 -6.65
N ILE A 97 -9.47 10.17 -6.96
CA ILE A 97 -8.46 10.66 -7.90
C ILE A 97 -8.92 10.39 -9.33
N PRO A 98 -9.05 11.42 -10.18
CA PRO A 98 -9.45 11.24 -11.58
C PRO A 98 -8.28 10.64 -12.39
N PHE A 99 -8.56 9.62 -13.17
CA PHE A 99 -7.63 8.98 -14.11
C PHE A 99 -7.88 9.40 -15.58
N GLY A 100 -8.98 10.06 -15.85
CA GLY A 100 -9.37 10.57 -17.16
C GLY A 100 -10.47 11.60 -17.02
N GLU A 101 -10.93 12.17 -18.16
CA GLU A 101 -11.87 13.30 -18.17
C GLU A 101 -13.19 13.03 -17.44
N GLU A 102 -13.65 11.77 -17.35
CA GLU A 102 -14.85 11.37 -16.61
C GLU A 102 -14.63 10.07 -15.78
N GLN A 103 -13.39 9.60 -15.67
CA GLN A 103 -13.09 8.34 -15.02
C GLN A 103 -12.68 8.55 -13.56
N VAL A 104 -13.69 8.69 -12.71
CA VAL A 104 -13.56 8.77 -11.25
C VAL A 104 -14.42 7.67 -10.64
N LEU A 105 -13.89 6.91 -9.67
CA LEU A 105 -14.69 5.89 -8.98
C LEU A 105 -15.79 6.52 -8.11
N ALA A 106 -15.45 7.61 -7.41
CA ALA A 106 -16.37 8.33 -6.55
C ALA A 106 -16.32 9.83 -6.87
N ASN A 107 -17.32 10.35 -7.53
CA ASN A 107 -17.44 11.79 -7.82
C ASN A 107 -18.02 12.52 -6.61
N ILE A 108 -17.15 13.09 -5.77
CA ILE A 108 -17.52 13.80 -4.55
C ILE A 108 -17.13 15.28 -4.71
N ASN A 109 -18.06 16.21 -4.50
CA ASN A 109 -17.83 17.65 -4.62
C ASN A 109 -16.73 18.17 -3.67
N VAL A 110 -16.48 17.48 -2.56
CA VAL A 110 -15.46 17.80 -1.55
C VAL A 110 -14.28 16.83 -1.57
N GLY A 111 -13.86 16.37 -2.74
CA GLY A 111 -12.84 15.33 -2.92
C GLY A 111 -11.52 15.61 -2.20
N ILE A 112 -11.04 16.86 -2.18
CA ILE A 112 -9.81 17.25 -1.49
C ILE A 112 -9.95 17.06 0.03
N LEU A 113 -11.08 17.45 0.62
CA LEU A 113 -11.35 17.26 2.05
C LEU A 113 -11.44 15.77 2.40
N TYR A 114 -12.00 14.98 1.50
CA TYR A 114 -12.04 13.52 1.65
C TYR A 114 -10.64 12.92 1.69
N ILE A 115 -9.73 13.32 0.80
CA ILE A 115 -8.34 12.85 0.79
C ILE A 115 -7.64 13.22 2.10
N PHE A 116 -7.80 14.45 2.59
CA PHE A 116 -7.22 14.86 3.87
C PHE A 116 -7.80 14.07 5.05
N ALA A 117 -9.11 13.83 5.07
CA ALA A 117 -9.74 13.04 6.12
C ALA A 117 -9.22 11.59 6.13
N VAL A 118 -9.17 10.94 4.97
CA VAL A 118 -8.71 9.56 4.86
C VAL A 118 -7.21 9.43 5.20
N SER A 119 -6.37 10.37 4.73
CA SER A 119 -4.94 10.37 5.05
C SER A 119 -4.68 10.61 6.54
N SER A 120 -5.46 11.47 7.18
CA SER A 120 -5.39 11.67 8.64
C SER A 120 -5.75 10.41 9.42
N LEU A 121 -6.75 9.64 8.95
CA LEU A 121 -7.10 8.36 9.56
C LEU A 121 -6.00 7.30 9.38
N GLY A 122 -5.21 7.36 8.31
CA GLY A 122 -4.08 6.46 8.07
C GLY A 122 -3.04 6.45 9.19
N VAL A 123 -2.85 7.60 9.85
CA VAL A 123 -1.92 7.76 10.97
C VAL A 123 -2.29 6.86 12.16
N TYR A 124 -3.59 6.67 12.40
CA TYR A 124 -4.05 5.80 13.48
C TYR A 124 -3.59 4.34 13.29
N GLY A 125 -3.56 3.85 12.05
CA GLY A 125 -3.05 2.51 11.78
C GLY A 125 -1.57 2.36 12.17
N ILE A 126 -0.74 3.36 11.92
CA ILE A 126 0.69 3.36 12.28
C ILE A 126 0.85 3.38 13.81
N ILE A 127 0.16 4.28 14.50
CA ILE A 127 0.22 4.42 15.96
C ILE A 127 -0.30 3.15 16.64
N MET A 128 -1.41 2.60 16.18
CA MET A 128 -1.99 1.36 16.72
C MET A 128 -1.04 0.17 16.56
N GLY A 129 -0.36 0.05 15.42
CA GLY A 129 0.66 -1.00 15.20
C GLY A 129 1.82 -0.90 16.18
N GLY A 130 2.35 0.30 16.38
CA GLY A 130 3.42 0.55 17.35
C GLY A 130 2.99 0.27 18.79
N TRP A 131 1.79 0.71 19.18
CA TRP A 131 1.24 0.46 20.52
C TRP A 131 0.94 -1.03 20.75
N ALA A 132 0.35 -1.70 19.77
CA ALA A 132 0.00 -3.12 19.86
C ALA A 132 1.22 -4.04 20.01
N SER A 133 2.40 -3.61 19.57
CA SER A 133 3.65 -4.37 19.71
C SER A 133 4.12 -4.53 21.17
N ASN A 134 3.55 -3.73 22.09
CA ASN A 134 3.90 -3.70 23.53
C ASN A 134 5.40 -3.54 23.77
N SER A 135 6.06 -2.72 22.97
CA SER A 135 7.49 -2.41 23.09
C SER A 135 7.73 -0.91 22.99
N LYS A 136 8.67 -0.39 23.78
CA LYS A 136 8.95 1.05 23.88
C LYS A 136 9.46 1.64 22.57
N TYR A 137 10.36 0.95 21.86
CA TYR A 137 10.97 1.46 20.64
C TYR A 137 10.01 1.53 19.45
N PRO A 138 9.22 0.50 19.13
CA PRO A 138 8.18 0.59 18.11
C PRO A 138 7.14 1.65 18.40
N PHE A 139 6.75 1.83 19.66
CA PHE A 139 5.80 2.88 20.04
C PHE A 139 6.36 4.28 19.80
N LEU A 140 7.61 4.56 20.23
CA LEU A 140 8.27 5.83 19.95
C LEU A 140 8.48 6.05 18.45
N GLY A 141 8.82 5.00 17.70
CA GLY A 141 8.94 5.03 16.25
C GLY A 141 7.63 5.39 15.55
N SER A 142 6.51 4.83 15.99
CA SER A 142 5.19 5.09 15.41
C SER A 142 4.68 6.51 15.68
N ILE A 143 5.03 7.11 16.80
CA ILE A 143 4.71 8.52 17.10
C ILE A 143 5.57 9.49 16.28
N ARG A 144 6.79 9.08 15.94
CA ARG A 144 7.72 9.90 15.14
C ARG A 144 7.39 9.89 13.65
N SER A 145 6.76 8.85 13.14
CA SER A 145 6.37 8.69 11.74
C SER A 145 5.21 9.60 11.36
#